data_4069d71ff6a01d3d4c7449de2fa2f6db
#
_entry.id   4069d71ff6a01d3d4c7449de2fa2f6db
#
_cell.length_a   1.000
_cell.length_b   1.000
_cell.length_c   1.000
_cell.angle_alpha   90.00
_cell.angle_beta   90.00
_cell.angle_gamma   90.00
#
_symmetry.space_group_name_H-M   'P 1'
#
loop_
_entity.id
_entity.type
_entity.pdbx_description
1 polymer ?
#
loop_
_entity_poly.entity_id
_entity_poly.type
_entity_poly.pdbx_seq_one_letter_code
_entity_poly.pdbx_strand_id
1 'polypeptide(L)'
;MAQERVALVTGGTRGIGAAISKRLKDKGYKVAANYGGNDEAANAFKAETGIPVFKFDVGDLASCEAGIKAIEAELGPIDILVNNAGITRDGAFHKMTFEKWQAVIKTNLDSMFTCTRPLIDGMRARNFGRIIIISSINGQKGQAGQTNYSAAKSGVIGFAKALAQESASKGITVNVVAPGYIATEMVMAVPEDIRNKIISTIPTGRLGEADEIAHAVEYLASDEAGFVTGSTLTINGGQHFV
;
A
#
# COMPACT_ATOMS: atom_id res chain seq x y z
N MET A 1 -6.41 9.97 -26.76
CA MET A 1 -7.11 10.09 -25.48
C MET A 1 -6.43 9.12 -24.52
N ALA A 2 -5.96 9.58 -23.37
CA ALA A 2 -5.41 8.66 -22.37
C ALA A 2 -6.51 7.66 -21.99
N GLN A 3 -6.19 6.38 -22.01
CA GLN A 3 -7.12 5.33 -21.62
C GLN A 3 -7.48 5.55 -20.15
N GLU A 4 -8.77 5.66 -19.81
CA GLU A 4 -9.23 5.80 -18.44
C GLU A 4 -8.90 4.52 -17.66
N ARG A 5 -7.78 4.52 -16.96
CA ARG A 5 -7.31 3.36 -16.21
C ARG A 5 -7.97 3.25 -14.85
N VAL A 6 -8.20 2.02 -14.40
CA VAL A 6 -8.77 1.72 -13.09
C VAL A 6 -7.65 1.41 -12.10
N ALA A 7 -7.70 2.08 -10.95
CA ALA A 7 -6.79 1.88 -9.83
C ALA A 7 -7.53 1.33 -8.60
N LEU A 8 -7.05 0.22 -8.06
CA LEU A 8 -7.48 -0.31 -6.77
C LEU A 8 -6.46 0.08 -5.69
N VAL A 9 -6.93 0.75 -4.63
CA VAL A 9 -6.11 1.07 -3.45
C VAL A 9 -6.63 0.29 -2.25
N THR A 10 -5.86 -0.69 -1.76
CA THR A 10 -6.23 -1.43 -0.56
C THR A 10 -5.99 -0.60 0.69
N GLY A 11 -6.95 -0.63 1.66
CA GLY A 11 -6.92 0.29 2.79
C GLY A 11 -7.01 1.76 2.35
N GLY A 12 -7.73 2.03 1.26
CA GLY A 12 -7.75 3.30 0.53
C GLY A 12 -8.61 4.41 1.14
N THR A 13 -9.24 4.19 2.30
CA THR A 13 -10.22 5.12 2.88
C THR A 13 -9.69 6.00 4.01
N ARG A 14 -8.43 5.81 4.45
CA ARG A 14 -7.81 6.60 5.54
C ARG A 14 -6.30 6.68 5.39
N GLY A 15 -5.69 7.63 6.11
CA GLY A 15 -4.24 7.80 6.18
C GLY A 15 -3.57 7.89 4.81
N ILE A 16 -2.46 7.18 4.63
CA ILE A 16 -1.70 7.14 3.37
C ILE A 16 -2.59 6.65 2.22
N GLY A 17 -3.40 5.61 2.44
CA GLY A 17 -4.29 5.08 1.41
C GLY A 17 -5.31 6.09 0.89
N ALA A 18 -5.90 6.90 1.79
CA ALA A 18 -6.83 7.96 1.40
C ALA A 18 -6.14 9.05 0.56
N ALA A 19 -4.93 9.47 0.95
CA ALA A 19 -4.15 10.43 0.17
C ALA A 19 -3.84 9.88 -1.23
N ILE A 20 -3.43 8.61 -1.32
CA ILE A 20 -3.19 7.93 -2.60
C ILE A 20 -4.45 7.90 -3.45
N SER A 21 -5.59 7.49 -2.86
CA SER A 21 -6.87 7.40 -3.58
C SER A 21 -7.31 8.76 -4.14
N LYS A 22 -7.24 9.81 -3.32
CA LYS A 22 -7.58 11.19 -3.74
C LYS A 22 -6.66 11.65 -4.87
N ARG A 23 -5.36 11.47 -4.72
CA ARG A 23 -4.37 11.91 -5.69
C ARG A 23 -4.50 11.21 -7.04
N LEU A 24 -4.71 9.89 -7.05
CA LEU A 24 -4.93 9.15 -8.29
C LEU A 24 -6.23 9.62 -8.98
N LYS A 25 -7.31 9.88 -8.22
CA LYS A 25 -8.54 10.46 -8.77
C LYS A 25 -8.29 11.82 -9.41
N ASP A 26 -7.56 12.71 -8.74
CA ASP A 26 -7.24 14.06 -9.23
C ASP A 26 -6.39 14.01 -10.53
N LYS A 27 -5.68 12.93 -10.76
CA LYS A 27 -4.94 12.65 -12.00
C LYS A 27 -5.77 11.98 -13.10
N GLY A 28 -7.07 11.79 -12.86
CA GLY A 28 -8.01 11.28 -13.85
C GLY A 28 -8.12 9.76 -13.89
N TYR A 29 -7.57 9.03 -12.93
CA TYR A 29 -7.81 7.59 -12.79
C TYR A 29 -9.22 7.32 -12.22
N LYS A 30 -9.85 6.24 -12.67
CA LYS A 30 -11.00 5.67 -11.95
C LYS A 30 -10.47 4.92 -10.73
N VAL A 31 -10.85 5.33 -9.54
CA VAL A 31 -10.29 4.77 -8.30
C VAL A 31 -11.35 3.99 -7.54
N ALA A 32 -10.98 2.77 -7.13
CA ALA A 32 -11.69 1.97 -6.13
C ALA A 32 -10.89 1.97 -4.83
N ALA A 33 -11.51 2.34 -3.71
CA ALA A 33 -10.89 2.28 -2.39
C ALA A 33 -11.42 1.07 -1.61
N ASN A 34 -10.54 0.10 -1.29
CA ASN A 34 -10.90 -1.00 -0.41
C ASN A 34 -10.79 -0.61 1.06
N TYR A 35 -11.63 -1.23 1.89
CA TYR A 35 -11.54 -1.17 3.35
C TYR A 35 -11.96 -2.51 3.99
N GLY A 36 -11.49 -2.77 5.23
CA GLY A 36 -11.75 -4.04 5.91
C GLY A 36 -12.94 -4.06 6.87
N GLY A 37 -13.18 -2.98 7.63
CA GLY A 37 -14.16 -3.09 8.71
C GLY A 37 -14.78 -1.80 9.26
N ASN A 38 -14.27 -0.63 8.96
CA ASN A 38 -14.86 0.63 9.45
C ASN A 38 -15.79 1.22 8.39
N ASP A 39 -17.07 0.81 8.44
CA ASP A 39 -18.10 1.22 7.49
C ASP A 39 -18.40 2.73 7.57
N GLU A 40 -18.37 3.31 8.78
CA GLU A 40 -18.63 4.74 8.99
C GLU A 40 -17.55 5.59 8.31
N ALA A 41 -16.28 5.30 8.58
CA ALA A 41 -15.17 6.02 7.97
C ALA A 41 -15.13 5.84 6.43
N ALA A 42 -15.47 4.65 5.93
CA ALA A 42 -15.53 4.39 4.50
C ALA A 42 -16.67 5.18 3.82
N ASN A 43 -17.84 5.24 4.45
CA ASN A 43 -18.97 6.01 3.94
C ASN A 43 -18.70 7.53 3.97
N ALA A 44 -18.07 8.04 5.04
CA ALA A 44 -17.63 9.43 5.11
C ALA A 44 -16.63 9.77 3.99
N PHE A 45 -15.64 8.90 3.79
CA PHE A 45 -14.66 9.05 2.69
C PHE A 45 -15.34 9.06 1.31
N LYS A 46 -16.30 8.15 1.08
CA LYS A 46 -17.08 8.11 -0.17
C LYS A 46 -17.88 9.40 -0.37
N ALA A 47 -18.53 9.90 0.68
CA ALA A 47 -19.33 11.11 0.63
C ALA A 47 -18.46 12.35 0.33
N GLU A 48 -17.28 12.45 0.94
CA GLU A 48 -16.34 13.56 0.73
C GLU A 48 -15.72 13.53 -0.68
N THR A 49 -15.32 12.36 -1.15
CA THR A 49 -14.47 12.24 -2.34
C THR A 49 -15.21 11.80 -3.60
N GLY A 50 -16.38 11.18 -3.45
CA GLY A 50 -17.07 10.49 -4.54
C GLY A 50 -16.36 9.23 -5.06
N ILE A 51 -15.29 8.76 -4.38
CA ILE A 51 -14.59 7.54 -4.73
C ILE A 51 -15.42 6.34 -4.24
N PRO A 52 -15.77 5.37 -5.09
CA PRO A 52 -16.45 4.16 -4.67
C PRO A 52 -15.61 3.34 -3.69
N VAL A 53 -16.27 2.79 -2.67
CA VAL A 53 -15.63 2.02 -1.61
C VAL A 53 -16.12 0.57 -1.63
N PHE A 54 -15.19 -0.37 -1.44
CA PHE A 54 -15.47 -1.81 -1.50
C PHE A 54 -14.95 -2.50 -0.25
N LYS A 55 -15.84 -3.24 0.44
CA LYS A 55 -15.52 -3.96 1.67
C LYS A 55 -15.09 -5.38 1.36
N PHE A 56 -13.83 -5.71 1.65
CA PHE A 56 -13.33 -7.09 1.64
C PHE A 56 -12.05 -7.23 2.48
N ASP A 57 -11.81 -8.44 3.01
CA ASP A 57 -10.59 -8.77 3.76
C ASP A 57 -9.46 -9.09 2.78
N VAL A 58 -8.43 -8.25 2.77
CA VAL A 58 -7.24 -8.44 1.92
C VAL A 58 -6.42 -9.69 2.28
N GLY A 59 -6.57 -10.23 3.48
CA GLY A 59 -5.92 -11.47 3.92
C GLY A 59 -6.70 -12.74 3.55
N ASP A 60 -7.82 -12.64 2.83
CA ASP A 60 -8.63 -13.78 2.42
C ASP A 60 -8.81 -13.80 0.91
N LEU A 61 -8.37 -14.88 0.26
CA LEU A 61 -8.36 -14.99 -1.20
C LEU A 61 -9.77 -14.92 -1.79
N ALA A 62 -10.71 -15.64 -1.24
CA ALA A 62 -12.08 -15.67 -1.77
C ALA A 62 -12.77 -14.30 -1.61
N SER A 63 -12.49 -13.60 -0.49
CA SER A 63 -12.95 -12.23 -0.26
C SER A 63 -12.35 -11.25 -1.26
N CYS A 64 -11.05 -11.38 -1.57
CA CYS A 64 -10.37 -10.57 -2.58
C CYS A 64 -10.94 -10.82 -3.98
N GLU A 65 -11.11 -12.08 -4.39
CA GLU A 65 -11.68 -12.45 -5.69
C GLU A 65 -13.08 -11.86 -5.88
N ALA A 66 -13.93 -11.98 -4.86
CA ALA A 66 -15.28 -11.40 -4.89
C ALA A 66 -15.25 -9.87 -4.96
N GLY A 67 -14.41 -9.22 -4.16
CA GLY A 67 -14.25 -7.75 -4.15
C GLY A 67 -13.69 -7.22 -5.46
N ILE A 68 -12.66 -7.85 -6.01
CA ILE A 68 -12.06 -7.49 -7.30
C ILE A 68 -13.08 -7.63 -8.43
N LYS A 69 -13.82 -8.74 -8.47
CA LYS A 69 -14.89 -8.95 -9.45
C LYS A 69 -15.97 -7.87 -9.39
N ALA A 70 -16.35 -7.44 -8.19
CA ALA A 70 -17.32 -6.35 -8.02
C ALA A 70 -16.75 -5.01 -8.54
N ILE A 71 -15.48 -4.71 -8.27
CA ILE A 71 -14.81 -3.51 -8.77
C ILE A 71 -14.74 -3.53 -10.30
N GLU A 72 -14.32 -4.64 -10.90
CA GLU A 72 -14.20 -4.75 -12.36
C GLU A 72 -15.55 -4.69 -13.06
N ALA A 73 -16.63 -5.17 -12.42
CA ALA A 73 -17.98 -5.04 -12.96
C ALA A 73 -18.49 -3.59 -12.96
N GLU A 74 -18.06 -2.75 -11.99
CA GLU A 74 -18.49 -1.36 -11.87
C GLU A 74 -17.60 -0.38 -12.64
N LEU A 75 -16.28 -0.56 -12.58
CA LEU A 75 -15.31 0.43 -13.06
C LEU A 75 -14.54 -0.01 -14.31
N GLY A 76 -14.57 -1.30 -14.62
CA GLY A 76 -13.75 -1.91 -15.67
C GLY A 76 -12.49 -2.60 -15.13
N PRO A 77 -11.69 -3.20 -16.01
CA PRO A 77 -10.51 -3.99 -15.63
C PRO A 77 -9.50 -3.16 -14.85
N ILE A 78 -9.00 -3.72 -13.75
CA ILE A 78 -8.03 -3.05 -12.89
C ILE A 78 -6.65 -3.09 -13.55
N ASP A 79 -6.06 -1.93 -13.78
CA ASP A 79 -4.75 -1.72 -14.39
C ASP A 79 -3.66 -1.36 -13.38
N ILE A 80 -4.07 -0.76 -12.25
CA ILE A 80 -3.17 -0.29 -11.19
C ILE A 80 -3.64 -0.89 -9.87
N LEU A 81 -2.73 -1.61 -9.18
CA LEU A 81 -2.95 -2.12 -7.84
C LEU A 81 -2.00 -1.44 -6.87
N VAL A 82 -2.55 -0.77 -5.86
CA VAL A 82 -1.79 -0.23 -4.73
C VAL A 82 -2.06 -1.08 -3.49
N ASN A 83 -1.12 -1.96 -3.16
CA ASN A 83 -1.14 -2.77 -1.94
C ASN A 83 -0.68 -1.91 -0.75
N ASN A 84 -1.63 -1.22 -0.12
CA ASN A 84 -1.37 -0.32 1.01
C ASN A 84 -1.95 -0.84 2.33
N ALA A 85 -2.97 -1.68 2.31
CA ALA A 85 -3.58 -2.22 3.54
C ALA A 85 -2.53 -2.85 4.46
N GLY A 86 -2.60 -2.55 5.75
CA GLY A 86 -1.67 -3.08 6.72
C GLY A 86 -2.10 -2.78 8.16
N ILE A 87 -1.62 -3.63 9.07
CA ILE A 87 -1.83 -3.50 10.51
C ILE A 87 -0.52 -3.67 11.26
N THR A 88 -0.49 -3.19 12.51
CA THR A 88 0.56 -3.51 13.48
C THR A 88 -0.04 -4.27 14.66
N ARG A 89 0.75 -5.15 15.27
CA ARG A 89 0.46 -5.83 16.54
C ARG A 89 1.77 -5.94 17.31
N ASP A 90 2.22 -4.78 17.81
CA ASP A 90 3.53 -4.61 18.42
C ASP A 90 3.68 -5.35 19.73
N GLY A 91 4.91 -5.69 20.07
CA GLY A 91 5.30 -6.32 21.31
C GLY A 91 6.71 -6.91 21.24
N ALA A 92 7.41 -6.96 22.37
CA ALA A 92 8.70 -7.64 22.46
C ALA A 92 8.53 -9.12 22.09
N PHE A 93 9.47 -9.69 21.33
CA PHE A 93 9.33 -11.03 20.74
C PHE A 93 9.04 -12.13 21.78
N HIS A 94 9.67 -12.09 22.96
CA HIS A 94 9.43 -13.06 24.03
C HIS A 94 8.01 -13.00 24.63
N LYS A 95 7.21 -11.97 24.31
CA LYS A 95 5.80 -11.77 24.71
C LYS A 95 4.86 -11.77 23.50
N MET A 96 5.37 -11.93 22.29
CA MET A 96 4.56 -11.95 21.09
C MET A 96 3.81 -13.28 20.99
N THR A 97 2.49 -13.20 20.87
CA THR A 97 1.69 -14.41 20.65
C THR A 97 1.65 -14.77 19.17
N PHE A 98 1.37 -16.05 18.87
CA PHE A 98 1.28 -16.53 17.51
C PHE A 98 0.12 -15.86 16.73
N GLU A 99 -0.98 -15.54 17.41
CA GLU A 99 -2.12 -14.83 16.83
C GLU A 99 -1.74 -13.41 16.38
N LYS A 100 -0.94 -12.69 17.19
CA LYS A 100 -0.41 -11.38 16.80
C LYS A 100 0.53 -11.46 15.60
N TRP A 101 1.38 -12.49 15.59
CA TRP A 101 2.26 -12.77 14.46
C TRP A 101 1.45 -13.04 13.20
N GLN A 102 0.55 -14.03 13.24
CA GLN A 102 -0.26 -14.43 12.11
C GLN A 102 -1.14 -13.30 11.57
N ALA A 103 -1.78 -12.51 12.44
CA ALA A 103 -2.62 -11.40 12.00
C ALA A 103 -1.82 -10.40 11.15
N VAL A 104 -0.57 -10.10 11.54
CA VAL A 104 0.29 -9.19 10.78
C VAL A 104 0.78 -9.82 9.49
N ILE A 105 1.22 -11.07 9.50
CA ILE A 105 1.66 -11.78 8.28
C ILE A 105 0.50 -11.87 7.29
N LYS A 106 -0.68 -12.33 7.74
CA LYS A 106 -1.87 -12.46 6.91
C LYS A 106 -2.23 -11.14 6.21
N THR A 107 -2.30 -10.05 6.97
CA THR A 107 -2.75 -8.77 6.41
C THR A 107 -1.65 -8.07 5.59
N ASN A 108 -0.39 -8.12 6.04
CA ASN A 108 0.67 -7.29 5.46
C ASN A 108 1.52 -8.02 4.41
N LEU A 109 1.52 -9.36 4.39
CA LEU A 109 2.33 -10.16 3.47
C LEU A 109 1.48 -11.07 2.58
N ASP A 110 0.59 -11.90 3.16
CA ASP A 110 -0.23 -12.80 2.35
C ASP A 110 -1.17 -12.01 1.42
N SER A 111 -1.56 -10.79 1.80
CA SER A 111 -2.31 -9.87 0.95
C SER A 111 -1.62 -9.53 -0.37
N MET A 112 -0.32 -9.66 -0.47
CA MET A 112 0.39 -9.50 -1.74
C MET A 112 -0.06 -10.56 -2.74
N PHE A 113 -0.22 -11.79 -2.29
CA PHE A 113 -0.74 -12.87 -3.13
C PHE A 113 -2.24 -12.70 -3.39
N THR A 114 -3.03 -12.57 -2.34
CA THR A 114 -4.51 -12.59 -2.43
C THR A 114 -5.07 -11.43 -3.27
N CYS A 115 -4.44 -10.26 -3.24
CA CYS A 115 -4.86 -9.11 -4.06
C CYS A 115 -4.24 -9.11 -5.46
N THR A 116 -3.02 -9.65 -5.63
CA THR A 116 -2.33 -9.60 -6.91
C THR A 116 -2.70 -10.76 -7.84
N ARG A 117 -2.83 -11.98 -7.27
CA ARG A 117 -3.07 -13.20 -8.07
C ARG A 117 -4.33 -13.10 -8.94
N PRO A 118 -5.47 -12.57 -8.48
CA PRO A 118 -6.66 -12.44 -9.31
C PRO A 118 -6.50 -11.45 -10.49
N LEU A 119 -5.58 -10.50 -10.41
CA LEU A 119 -5.40 -9.44 -11.41
C LEU A 119 -4.33 -9.74 -12.45
N ILE A 120 -3.33 -10.55 -12.09
CA ILE A 120 -2.10 -10.67 -12.89
C ILE A 120 -2.34 -11.23 -14.29
N ASP A 121 -3.25 -12.19 -14.45
CA ASP A 121 -3.55 -12.79 -15.76
C ASP A 121 -4.21 -11.77 -16.70
N GLY A 122 -5.13 -10.95 -16.18
CA GLY A 122 -5.74 -9.85 -16.92
C GLY A 122 -4.73 -8.78 -17.34
N MET A 123 -3.85 -8.37 -16.41
CA MET A 123 -2.76 -7.42 -16.72
C MET A 123 -1.82 -7.99 -17.80
N ARG A 124 -1.44 -9.26 -17.71
CA ARG A 124 -0.59 -9.93 -18.71
C ARG A 124 -1.25 -9.98 -20.10
N ALA A 125 -2.55 -10.28 -20.15
CA ALA A 125 -3.30 -10.31 -21.41
C ALA A 125 -3.38 -8.94 -22.10
N ARG A 126 -3.48 -7.86 -21.29
CA ARG A 126 -3.49 -6.48 -21.78
C ARG A 126 -2.10 -5.89 -22.05
N ASN A 127 -1.02 -6.60 -21.67
CA ASN A 127 0.37 -6.12 -21.69
C ASN A 127 0.54 -4.78 -20.96
N PHE A 128 -0.16 -4.61 -19.85
CA PHE A 128 -0.08 -3.44 -18.97
C PHE A 128 -0.48 -3.78 -17.55
N GLY A 129 0.30 -3.27 -16.59
CA GLY A 129 -0.03 -3.29 -15.18
C GLY A 129 0.94 -2.42 -14.38
N ARG A 130 0.43 -1.85 -13.28
CA ARG A 130 1.22 -1.13 -12.28
C ARG A 130 0.89 -1.69 -10.90
N ILE A 131 1.84 -2.37 -10.28
CA ILE A 131 1.69 -2.93 -8.94
C ILE A 131 2.62 -2.16 -8.02
N ILE A 132 2.05 -1.43 -7.07
CA ILE A 132 2.78 -0.59 -6.13
C ILE A 132 2.49 -1.08 -4.72
N ILE A 133 3.54 -1.34 -3.95
CA ILE A 133 3.43 -1.93 -2.62
C ILE A 133 3.94 -0.92 -1.59
N ILE A 134 3.13 -0.62 -0.59
CA ILE A 134 3.54 0.23 0.52
C ILE A 134 4.21 -0.64 1.59
N SER A 135 5.54 -0.56 1.65
CA SER A 135 6.36 -1.16 2.69
C SER A 135 6.52 -0.20 3.89
N SER A 136 7.69 -0.13 4.46
CA SER A 136 8.06 0.75 5.57
C SER A 136 9.58 0.82 5.70
N ILE A 137 10.09 1.90 6.27
CA ILE A 137 11.46 1.99 6.79
C ILE A 137 11.75 0.81 7.74
N ASN A 138 10.76 0.34 8.50
CA ASN A 138 10.92 -0.78 9.43
C ASN A 138 11.02 -2.15 8.72
N GLY A 139 10.64 -2.24 7.45
CA GLY A 139 10.95 -3.37 6.57
C GLY A 139 12.40 -3.35 6.06
N GLN A 140 13.06 -2.19 6.04
CA GLN A 140 14.44 -2.04 5.59
C GLN A 140 15.43 -2.19 6.74
N LYS A 141 15.25 -1.44 7.84
CA LYS A 141 16.19 -1.41 8.98
C LYS A 141 15.81 -2.34 10.14
N GLY A 142 14.57 -2.87 10.16
CA GLY A 142 14.01 -3.52 11.34
C GLY A 142 13.59 -2.52 12.44
N GLN A 143 12.74 -2.97 13.36
CA GLN A 143 12.32 -2.16 14.51
C GLN A 143 12.08 -3.05 15.71
N ALA A 144 12.70 -2.72 16.84
CA ALA A 144 12.44 -3.41 18.11
C ALA A 144 10.95 -3.36 18.47
N GLY A 145 10.38 -4.49 18.89
CA GLY A 145 8.95 -4.61 19.17
C GLY A 145 8.07 -4.86 17.95
N GLN A 146 8.63 -4.91 16.75
CA GLN A 146 7.90 -5.11 15.49
C GLN A 146 8.49 -6.24 14.64
N THR A 147 8.89 -7.34 15.25
CA THR A 147 9.49 -8.47 14.50
C THR A 147 8.55 -9.04 13.44
N ASN A 148 7.25 -9.15 13.73
CA ASN A 148 6.21 -9.55 12.78
C ASN A 148 6.03 -8.53 11.64
N TYR A 149 5.92 -7.26 11.96
CA TYR A 149 5.72 -6.18 10.99
C TYR A 149 6.95 -5.99 10.11
N SER A 150 8.14 -5.98 10.71
CA SER A 150 9.41 -5.88 9.97
C SER A 150 9.61 -7.07 9.04
N ALA A 151 9.30 -8.31 9.50
CA ALA A 151 9.36 -9.50 8.65
C ALA A 151 8.42 -9.38 7.45
N ALA A 152 7.16 -8.98 7.67
CA ALA A 152 6.19 -8.81 6.60
C ALA A 152 6.64 -7.72 5.60
N LYS A 153 7.05 -6.54 6.12
CA LYS A 153 7.44 -5.40 5.27
C LYS A 153 8.79 -5.58 4.56
N SER A 154 9.68 -6.46 5.07
CA SER A 154 10.85 -6.95 4.33
C SER A 154 10.45 -7.97 3.26
N GLY A 155 9.55 -8.90 3.59
CA GLY A 155 9.07 -9.93 2.67
C GLY A 155 8.43 -9.35 1.40
N VAL A 156 7.67 -8.25 1.51
CA VAL A 156 7.06 -7.61 0.35
C VAL A 156 8.09 -7.03 -0.63
N ILE A 157 9.28 -6.65 -0.16
CA ILE A 157 10.38 -6.18 -1.02
C ILE A 157 10.92 -7.34 -1.87
N GLY A 158 11.09 -8.53 -1.25
CA GLY A 158 11.48 -9.75 -1.97
C GLY A 158 10.42 -10.18 -2.98
N PHE A 159 9.15 -10.18 -2.58
CA PHE A 159 8.01 -10.45 -3.47
C PHE A 159 8.00 -9.52 -4.69
N ALA A 160 8.15 -8.21 -4.49
CA ALA A 160 8.16 -7.23 -5.56
C ALA A 160 9.29 -7.49 -6.58
N LYS A 161 10.50 -7.78 -6.10
CA LYS A 161 11.66 -8.07 -6.96
C LYS A 161 11.46 -9.32 -7.82
N ALA A 162 10.90 -10.39 -7.25
CA ALA A 162 10.62 -11.63 -7.98
C ALA A 162 9.52 -11.40 -9.03
N LEU A 163 8.38 -10.83 -8.63
CA LEU A 163 7.25 -10.59 -9.53
C LEU A 163 7.60 -9.60 -10.65
N ALA A 164 8.45 -8.61 -10.38
CA ALA A 164 8.95 -7.68 -11.39
C ALA A 164 9.68 -8.43 -12.53
N GLN A 165 10.56 -9.37 -12.20
CA GLN A 165 11.29 -10.18 -13.18
C GLN A 165 10.34 -11.05 -14.02
N GLU A 166 9.34 -11.67 -13.39
CA GLU A 166 8.36 -12.53 -14.08
C GLU A 166 7.43 -11.74 -15.01
N SER A 167 7.22 -10.46 -14.74
CA SER A 167 6.12 -9.68 -15.34
C SER A 167 6.57 -8.57 -16.28
N ALA A 168 7.84 -8.16 -16.23
CA ALA A 168 8.38 -7.04 -17.01
C ALA A 168 8.17 -7.19 -18.52
N SER A 169 8.35 -8.41 -19.07
CA SER A 169 8.14 -8.69 -20.50
C SER A 169 6.68 -8.53 -20.96
N LYS A 170 5.76 -8.36 -20.01
CA LYS A 170 4.33 -8.11 -20.25
C LYS A 170 3.91 -6.66 -19.93
N GLY A 171 4.87 -5.74 -19.90
CA GLY A 171 4.58 -4.32 -19.62
C GLY A 171 4.06 -4.05 -18.22
N ILE A 172 4.24 -4.99 -17.28
CA ILE A 172 3.83 -4.85 -15.91
C ILE A 172 5.04 -4.45 -15.06
N THR A 173 4.92 -3.36 -14.31
CA THR A 173 5.93 -2.94 -13.34
C THR A 173 5.48 -3.25 -11.92
N VAL A 174 6.42 -3.63 -11.07
CA VAL A 174 6.19 -3.93 -9.65
C VAL A 174 7.21 -3.19 -8.83
N ASN A 175 6.76 -2.23 -8.01
CA ASN A 175 7.65 -1.38 -7.23
C ASN A 175 7.17 -1.26 -5.78
N VAL A 176 8.08 -0.89 -4.91
CA VAL A 176 7.83 -0.68 -3.49
C VAL A 176 8.06 0.79 -3.14
N VAL A 177 7.18 1.36 -2.35
CA VAL A 177 7.42 2.62 -1.63
C VAL A 177 7.63 2.27 -0.16
N ALA A 178 8.71 2.74 0.43
CA ALA A 178 9.07 2.50 1.83
C ALA A 178 9.05 3.82 2.62
N PRO A 179 7.90 4.19 3.20
CA PRO A 179 7.77 5.41 4.00
C PRO A 179 8.54 5.33 5.32
N GLY A 180 9.02 6.48 5.80
CA GLY A 180 9.37 6.70 7.19
C GLY A 180 8.14 6.95 8.07
N TYR A 181 8.30 7.82 9.09
CA TYR A 181 7.18 8.24 9.92
C TYR A 181 6.37 9.34 9.23
N ILE A 182 5.11 9.03 8.94
CA ILE A 182 4.17 9.91 8.23
C ILE A 182 3.11 10.41 9.21
N ALA A 183 2.72 11.69 9.10
CA ALA A 183 1.72 12.36 9.93
C ALA A 183 0.30 11.83 9.65
N THR A 184 0.06 10.56 9.96
CA THR A 184 -1.26 9.91 9.92
C THR A 184 -1.94 10.01 11.28
N GLU A 185 -3.26 9.80 11.33
CA GLU A 185 -4.02 9.74 12.58
C GLU A 185 -3.36 8.80 13.62
N MET A 186 -2.85 7.66 13.15
CA MET A 186 -2.17 6.67 14.01
C MET A 186 -0.90 7.25 14.66
N VAL A 187 -0.08 7.97 13.91
CA VAL A 187 1.16 8.58 14.43
C VAL A 187 0.84 9.82 15.28
N MET A 188 -0.17 10.59 14.90
CA MET A 188 -0.60 11.76 15.66
C MET A 188 -1.27 11.40 16.99
N ALA A 189 -1.82 10.19 17.14
CA ALA A 189 -2.35 9.66 18.42
C ALA A 189 -1.24 9.25 19.41
N VAL A 190 0.02 9.17 18.98
CA VAL A 190 1.17 8.91 19.87
C VAL A 190 1.40 10.14 20.78
N PRO A 191 1.68 9.95 22.09
CA PRO A 191 1.98 11.05 23.00
C PRO A 191 3.06 11.98 22.44
N GLU A 192 2.90 13.28 22.67
CA GLU A 192 3.71 14.32 22.04
C GLU A 192 5.21 14.19 22.34
N ASP A 193 5.55 13.84 23.57
CA ASP A 193 6.93 13.64 24.00
C ASP A 193 7.61 12.48 23.25
N ILE A 194 6.87 11.40 22.99
CA ILE A 194 7.35 10.25 22.21
C ILE A 194 7.44 10.63 20.74
N ARG A 195 6.44 11.35 20.23
CA ARG A 195 6.43 11.84 18.84
C ARG A 195 7.61 12.78 18.58
N ASN A 196 7.90 13.71 19.51
CA ASN A 196 9.05 14.60 19.40
C ASN A 196 10.40 13.85 19.43
N LYS A 197 10.52 12.77 20.21
CA LYS A 197 11.68 11.87 20.16
C LYS A 197 11.82 11.19 18.78
N ILE A 198 10.72 10.76 18.16
CA ILE A 198 10.75 10.21 16.80
C ILE A 198 11.22 11.29 15.83
N ILE A 199 10.63 12.48 15.87
CA ILE A 199 10.98 13.60 14.97
C ILE A 199 12.46 13.95 15.08
N SER A 200 13.03 13.97 16.28
CA SER A 200 14.46 14.28 16.49
C SER A 200 15.41 13.27 15.84
N THR A 201 14.92 12.08 15.46
CA THR A 201 15.71 11.07 14.71
C THR A 201 15.61 11.22 13.20
N ILE A 202 14.74 12.10 12.71
CA ILE A 202 14.54 12.33 11.27
C ILE A 202 15.38 13.53 10.84
N PRO A 203 16.35 13.37 9.93
CA PRO A 203 17.25 14.46 9.51
C PRO A 203 16.52 15.69 8.95
N THR A 204 15.38 15.53 8.29
CA THR A 204 14.56 16.67 7.82
C THR A 204 13.83 17.40 8.95
N GLY A 205 13.87 16.91 10.20
CA GLY A 205 13.31 17.56 11.37
C GLY A 205 11.79 17.57 11.45
N ARG A 206 11.10 16.75 10.65
CA ARG A 206 9.63 16.64 10.64
C ARG A 206 9.16 15.25 10.27
N LEU A 207 7.90 14.97 10.57
CA LEU A 207 7.19 13.85 9.96
C LEU A 207 6.98 14.11 8.45
N GLY A 208 6.93 13.04 7.66
CA GLY A 208 6.46 13.15 6.28
C GLY A 208 4.95 13.33 6.23
N GLU A 209 4.45 13.89 5.13
CA GLU A 209 3.02 14.02 4.86
C GLU A 209 2.52 12.85 4.00
N ALA A 210 1.25 12.45 4.18
CA ALA A 210 0.67 11.38 3.40
C ALA A 210 0.67 11.68 1.89
N ASP A 211 0.55 12.95 1.52
CA ASP A 211 0.60 13.40 0.13
C ASP A 211 1.99 13.24 -0.51
N GLU A 212 3.09 13.31 0.26
CA GLU A 212 4.43 13.02 -0.25
C GLU A 212 4.57 11.56 -0.69
N ILE A 213 3.90 10.63 0.02
CA ILE A 213 3.82 9.22 -0.36
C ILE A 213 2.90 9.03 -1.58
N ALA A 214 1.76 9.71 -1.59
CA ALA A 214 0.81 9.67 -2.70
C ALA A 214 1.44 10.16 -4.01
N HIS A 215 2.32 11.16 -3.96
CA HIS A 215 3.08 11.66 -5.10
C HIS A 215 3.99 10.59 -5.72
N ALA A 216 4.71 9.86 -4.88
CA ALA A 216 5.54 8.76 -5.36
C ALA A 216 4.72 7.64 -6.00
N VAL A 217 3.56 7.32 -5.42
CA VAL A 217 2.64 6.34 -6.00
C VAL A 217 2.08 6.82 -7.33
N GLU A 218 1.71 8.08 -7.46
CA GLU A 218 1.28 8.70 -8.72
C GLU A 218 2.34 8.52 -9.81
N TYR A 219 3.61 8.86 -9.50
CA TYR A 219 4.70 8.66 -10.45
C TYR A 219 4.83 7.20 -10.89
N LEU A 220 4.85 6.26 -9.95
CA LEU A 220 4.98 4.83 -10.26
C LEU A 220 3.76 4.24 -10.98
N ALA A 221 2.58 4.86 -10.84
CA ALA A 221 1.35 4.49 -11.54
C ALA A 221 1.31 4.98 -13.00
N SER A 222 2.11 5.98 -13.33
CA SER A 222 2.11 6.63 -14.65
C SER A 222 2.72 5.76 -15.75
N ASP A 223 2.46 6.14 -17.01
CA ASP A 223 3.10 5.52 -18.18
C ASP A 223 4.60 5.79 -18.22
N GLU A 224 5.02 6.97 -17.76
CA GLU A 224 6.39 7.44 -17.76
C GLU A 224 7.29 6.59 -16.84
N ALA A 225 6.71 5.91 -15.84
CA ALA A 225 7.44 4.97 -14.98
C ALA A 225 7.59 3.55 -15.57
N GLY A 226 7.30 3.37 -16.85
CA GLY A 226 7.32 2.04 -17.52
C GLY A 226 8.67 1.32 -17.49
N PHE A 227 9.78 2.02 -17.25
CA PHE A 227 11.12 1.42 -17.13
C PHE A 227 11.57 1.27 -15.66
N VAL A 228 10.75 1.68 -14.70
CA VAL A 228 11.01 1.52 -13.26
C VAL A 228 10.28 0.27 -12.78
N THR A 229 11.01 -0.79 -12.49
CA THR A 229 10.45 -2.05 -11.95
C THR A 229 11.44 -2.74 -11.02
N GLY A 230 10.95 -3.44 -10.00
CA GLY A 230 11.76 -4.10 -8.97
C GLY A 230 12.43 -3.14 -7.98
N SER A 231 12.12 -1.86 -8.06
CA SER A 231 12.74 -0.80 -7.23
C SER A 231 12.04 -0.63 -5.89
N THR A 232 12.79 -0.19 -4.88
CA THR A 232 12.26 0.29 -3.62
C THR A 232 12.57 1.78 -3.50
N LEU A 233 11.53 2.61 -3.55
CA LEU A 233 11.64 4.05 -3.36
C LEU A 233 11.48 4.38 -1.87
N THR A 234 12.58 4.77 -1.26
CA THR A 234 12.64 5.11 0.16
C THR A 234 12.27 6.58 0.37
N ILE A 235 11.21 6.84 1.18
CA ILE A 235 10.71 8.20 1.48
C ILE A 235 10.61 8.36 3.00
N ASN A 236 11.70 8.77 3.64
CA ASN A 236 11.84 8.74 5.10
C ASN A 236 12.54 9.96 5.70
N GLY A 237 12.70 11.05 4.95
CA GLY A 237 13.36 12.26 5.45
C GLY A 237 14.84 12.08 5.82
N GLY A 238 15.51 11.07 5.25
CA GLY A 238 16.92 10.76 5.53
C GLY A 238 17.12 9.88 6.78
N GLN A 239 16.07 9.32 7.36
CA GLN A 239 16.17 8.51 8.58
C GLN A 239 16.86 7.15 8.34
N HIS A 240 16.89 6.67 7.10
CA HIS A 240 17.56 5.44 6.70
C HIS A 240 17.95 5.51 5.22
N PHE A 241 19.14 5.04 4.91
CA PHE A 241 19.69 4.94 3.56
C PHE A 241 19.88 3.46 3.20
N VAL A 242 19.63 3.08 1.94
CA VAL A 242 19.80 1.73 1.38
C VAL A 242 20.70 1.83 0.15
#